data_a144af28f86825494e845b84fd6ceef5
#
_entry.id   a144af28f86825494e845b84fd6ceef5
#
_cell.length_a   1.000
_cell.length_b   1.000
_cell.length_c   1.000
_cell.angle_alpha   90.00
_cell.angle_beta   90.00
_cell.angle_gamma   90.00
#
_symmetry.space_group_name_H-M   'P 1'
#
loop_
_entity.id
_entity.type
_entity.pdbx_description
1 polymer ?
#
loop_
_entity_poly.entity_id
_entity_poly.type
_entity_poly.pdbx_seq_one_letter_code
_entity_poly.pdbx_strand_id
1 'polypeptide(L)'
;GDLVQNCSAEIKITLTNDSFVFSHKGKSFTYDSLCSLVKQVSSQEKENDDTVGQYGTGFLTTHKFSRRIKVKGSMLISEEPVAYVDINDFLINRENFDDIPSFIEDMKNQILEVEKLMDAEQKQCAREWTELSYELNDERRVIAQNAIDEAIKLMPYVLTFNDNIGSCTIIDNTRDRNISFAKSDKECSIEGLLCKRIIITETGKEPKSFDCYYLELHDGESRIILPLKSETEVYSLDDVPRLFVHFPLIGPNYFGVNFLFHSHRFTPEESRDNIIVTRDNDATHKAASANKKIMDEMTNVLWKYLEQHICTWNNTIKMAA
;
A
#
# COMPACT_ATOMS: atom_id res chain seq x y z
N GLY A 1 -13.06 -0.42 -27.49
CA GLY A 1 -12.73 -1.82 -27.35
C GLY A 1 -11.38 -2.00 -26.74
N ASP A 2 -11.38 -2.43 -25.49
CA ASP A 2 -10.48 -3.40 -24.88
C ASP A 2 -8.97 -3.32 -25.11
N LEU A 3 -8.29 -2.46 -24.42
CA LEU A 3 -6.89 -2.69 -24.05
C LEU A 3 -6.59 -1.97 -22.71
N VAL A 4 -7.29 -2.32 -21.65
CA VAL A 4 -6.70 -2.27 -20.32
C VAL A 4 -5.98 -3.61 -20.17
N GLN A 5 -4.80 -3.70 -20.76
CA GLN A 5 -3.85 -4.72 -20.36
C GLN A 5 -3.55 -4.52 -18.87
N ASN A 6 -3.55 -5.60 -18.12
CA ASN A 6 -3.12 -5.77 -16.74
C ASN A 6 -1.67 -5.27 -16.56
N CYS A 7 -1.44 -3.97 -16.63
CA CYS A 7 -0.18 -3.38 -16.22
C CYS A 7 -0.24 -3.19 -14.71
N SER A 8 0.33 -4.13 -13.98
CA SER A 8 0.55 -3.96 -12.54
C SER A 8 1.41 -2.72 -12.30
N ALA A 9 1.00 -1.89 -11.32
CA ALA A 9 1.70 -0.65 -11.00
C ALA A 9 3.14 -0.94 -10.53
N GLU A 10 4.07 -0.07 -10.90
CA GLU A 10 5.42 -0.04 -10.35
C GLU A 10 5.51 1.07 -9.31
N ILE A 11 6.17 0.79 -8.20
CA ILE A 11 6.44 1.76 -7.12
C ILE A 11 7.93 2.01 -7.01
N LYS A 12 8.32 3.26 -6.80
CA LYS A 12 9.69 3.65 -6.47
C LYS A 12 9.70 4.60 -5.27
N ILE A 13 10.52 4.31 -4.30
CA ILE A 13 10.76 5.14 -3.11
C ILE A 13 12.21 5.58 -3.16
N THR A 14 12.45 6.90 -3.07
CA THR A 14 13.81 7.44 -3.06
C THR A 14 14.00 8.33 -1.84
N LEU A 15 15.02 8.05 -1.04
CA LEU A 15 15.44 8.88 0.09
C LEU A 15 16.78 9.51 -0.22
N THR A 16 16.86 10.83 -0.06
CA THR A 16 18.09 11.62 -0.07
C THR A 16 18.29 12.32 1.29
N ASN A 17 19.34 13.09 1.42
CA ASN A 17 19.54 13.89 2.64
C ASN A 17 18.40 14.90 2.87
N ASP A 18 17.83 15.45 1.78
CA ASP A 18 16.93 16.60 1.83
C ASP A 18 15.49 16.23 1.40
N SER A 19 15.26 15.03 0.90
CA SER A 19 13.95 14.65 0.37
C SER A 19 13.62 13.17 0.50
N PHE A 20 12.32 12.90 0.65
CA PHE A 20 11.70 11.60 0.47
C PHE A 20 10.75 11.68 -0.73
N VAL A 21 10.93 10.83 -1.71
CA VAL A 21 10.11 10.82 -2.93
C VAL A 21 9.43 9.47 -3.07
N PHE A 22 8.09 9.49 -3.13
CA PHE A 22 7.27 8.36 -3.50
C PHE A 22 6.83 8.53 -4.96
N SER A 23 7.13 7.58 -5.79
CA SER A 23 6.76 7.58 -7.21
C SER A 23 6.00 6.31 -7.57
N HIS A 24 5.02 6.42 -8.45
CA HIS A 24 4.31 5.26 -8.99
C HIS A 24 3.99 5.43 -10.47
N LYS A 25 3.97 4.29 -11.19
CA LYS A 25 3.34 4.19 -12.51
C LYS A 25 1.91 3.71 -12.29
N GLY A 26 0.95 4.54 -12.58
CA GLY A 26 -0.46 4.26 -12.36
C GLY A 26 -1.34 5.27 -13.07
N LYS A 27 -2.59 5.38 -12.65
CA LYS A 27 -3.53 6.35 -13.20
C LYS A 27 -3.01 7.77 -12.96
N SER A 28 -3.17 8.64 -13.96
CA SER A 28 -2.95 10.08 -13.83
C SER A 28 -3.98 10.69 -12.87
N PHE A 29 -3.68 11.87 -12.36
CA PHE A 29 -4.69 12.62 -11.62
C PHE A 29 -5.88 12.98 -12.51
N THR A 30 -7.07 13.05 -11.93
CA THR A 30 -8.20 13.81 -12.44
C THR A 30 -8.23 15.17 -11.75
N TYR A 31 -9.00 16.12 -12.25
CA TYR A 31 -9.23 17.39 -11.57
C TYR A 31 -9.71 17.18 -10.13
N ASP A 32 -10.72 16.32 -9.94
CA ASP A 32 -11.31 16.05 -8.64
C ASP A 32 -10.33 15.36 -7.70
N SER A 33 -9.51 14.43 -8.19
CA SER A 33 -8.51 13.75 -7.36
C SER A 33 -7.39 14.69 -6.89
N LEU A 34 -6.94 15.61 -7.75
CA LEU A 34 -5.93 16.63 -7.38
C LEU A 34 -6.52 17.67 -6.40
N CYS A 35 -7.75 18.14 -6.64
CA CYS A 35 -8.46 19.02 -5.71
C CYS A 35 -8.71 18.34 -4.35
N SER A 36 -9.02 17.06 -4.34
CA SER A 36 -9.19 16.26 -3.12
C SER A 36 -7.90 16.14 -2.32
N LEU A 37 -6.76 15.97 -3.03
CA LEU A 37 -5.44 15.98 -2.42
C LEU A 37 -5.15 17.35 -1.76
N VAL A 38 -5.48 18.45 -2.44
CA VAL A 38 -5.36 19.82 -1.88
C VAL A 38 -6.27 20.00 -0.66
N LYS A 39 -7.51 19.56 -0.73
CA LYS A 39 -8.49 19.68 0.36
C LYS A 39 -8.23 18.70 1.51
N GLN A 40 -7.40 17.69 1.28
CA GLN A 40 -7.13 16.60 2.22
C GLN A 40 -8.41 15.86 2.64
N VAL A 41 -9.31 15.69 1.71
CA VAL A 41 -10.57 14.96 1.86
C VAL A 41 -10.62 13.79 0.89
N SER A 42 -11.55 12.90 1.14
CA SER A 42 -11.84 11.80 0.23
C SER A 42 -12.31 12.31 -1.14
N SER A 43 -11.76 11.79 -2.23
CA SER A 43 -12.35 12.00 -3.56
C SER A 43 -13.65 11.20 -3.70
N GLN A 44 -14.57 11.68 -4.56
CA GLN A 44 -15.84 10.98 -4.82
C GLN A 44 -15.65 9.61 -5.53
N GLU A 45 -14.46 9.36 -6.09
CA GLU A 45 -14.09 8.05 -6.69
C GLU A 45 -14.16 6.88 -5.70
N LYS A 46 -14.41 7.13 -4.42
CA LYS A 46 -14.52 6.10 -3.38
C LYS A 46 -15.81 5.31 -3.36
N GLU A 47 -16.77 5.67 -4.17
CA GLU A 47 -17.97 4.85 -4.37
C GLU A 47 -17.71 3.62 -5.25
N ASN A 48 -16.53 3.55 -5.90
CA ASN A 48 -16.08 2.36 -6.62
C ASN A 48 -15.27 1.46 -5.70
N ASP A 49 -15.70 0.20 -5.54
CA ASP A 49 -15.06 -0.85 -4.72
C ASP A 49 -13.58 -1.14 -5.10
N ASP A 50 -13.12 -0.63 -6.25
CA ASP A 50 -11.77 -0.86 -6.78
C ASP A 50 -10.69 0.08 -6.20
N THR A 51 -11.03 1.03 -5.32
CA THR A 51 -10.06 1.97 -4.76
C THR A 51 -9.61 1.63 -3.34
N VAL A 52 -8.29 1.56 -3.13
CA VAL A 52 -7.67 1.19 -1.84
C VAL A 52 -7.91 2.20 -0.70
N GLY A 53 -8.35 3.40 -1.02
CA GLY A 53 -8.45 4.50 -0.04
C GLY A 53 -9.87 4.75 0.49
N GLN A 54 -10.28 4.16 1.62
CA GLN A 54 -11.64 4.32 2.17
C GLN A 54 -11.91 5.65 2.90
N TYR A 55 -10.93 6.21 3.62
CA TYR A 55 -11.18 7.35 4.54
C TYR A 55 -10.58 8.69 4.11
N GLY A 56 -9.74 8.76 3.07
CA GLY A 56 -9.05 10.00 2.65
C GLY A 56 -7.95 10.48 3.60
N THR A 57 -7.80 9.85 4.75
CA THR A 57 -6.84 10.22 5.79
C THR A 57 -5.44 9.65 5.57
N GLY A 58 -5.28 8.68 4.65
CA GLY A 58 -3.97 8.07 4.36
C GLY A 58 -2.90 9.09 3.97
N PHE A 59 -3.28 10.12 3.21
CA PHE A 59 -2.37 11.19 2.82
C PHE A 59 -1.89 12.03 4.02
N LEU A 60 -2.72 12.21 5.06
CA LEU A 60 -2.35 12.95 6.26
C LEU A 60 -1.21 12.29 7.03
N THR A 61 -1.07 10.97 6.97
CA THR A 61 0.01 10.25 7.64
C THR A 61 1.37 10.62 7.07
N THR A 62 1.44 11.02 5.79
CA THR A 62 2.67 11.44 5.12
C THR A 62 3.17 12.80 5.61
N HIS A 63 2.34 13.58 6.32
CA HIS A 63 2.75 14.81 6.99
C HIS A 63 3.82 14.58 8.09
N LYS A 64 4.02 13.33 8.52
CA LYS A 64 5.18 12.95 9.36
C LYS A 64 6.51 13.18 8.64
N PHE A 65 6.53 13.05 7.31
CA PHE A 65 7.72 13.37 6.52
C PHE A 65 7.83 14.87 6.28
N SER A 66 6.77 15.49 5.78
CA SER A 66 6.70 16.93 5.54
C SER A 66 5.26 17.38 5.34
N ARG A 67 4.97 18.63 5.73
CA ARG A 67 3.73 19.32 5.38
C ARG A 67 3.86 20.15 4.09
N ARG A 68 5.03 20.11 3.46
CA ARG A 68 5.33 20.71 2.15
C ARG A 68 5.57 19.59 1.16
N ILE A 69 4.65 19.45 0.20
CA ILE A 69 4.62 18.33 -0.73
C ILE A 69 4.62 18.88 -2.13
N LYS A 70 5.58 18.46 -2.95
CA LYS A 70 5.62 18.77 -4.39
C LYS A 70 5.03 17.59 -5.14
N VAL A 71 4.06 17.89 -5.99
CA VAL A 71 3.39 16.92 -6.87
C VAL A 71 3.89 17.10 -8.29
N LYS A 72 4.30 16.01 -8.93
CA LYS A 72 4.70 15.96 -10.33
C LYS A 72 4.02 14.77 -11.01
N GLY A 73 3.54 14.97 -12.23
CA GLY A 73 2.83 13.91 -12.95
C GLY A 73 2.02 14.49 -14.11
N SER A 74 0.85 13.92 -14.33
CA SER A 74 -0.10 14.41 -15.33
C SER A 74 -1.51 14.42 -14.77
N MET A 75 -2.34 15.34 -15.30
CA MET A 75 -3.77 15.39 -15.03
C MET A 75 -4.53 15.12 -16.32
N LEU A 76 -5.46 14.18 -16.28
CA LEU A 76 -6.38 13.88 -17.37
C LEU A 76 -7.41 15.01 -17.50
N ILE A 77 -7.52 15.59 -18.69
CA ILE A 77 -8.44 16.70 -19.00
C ILE A 77 -9.65 16.21 -19.78
N SER A 78 -9.43 15.26 -20.70
CA SER A 78 -10.49 14.69 -21.53
C SER A 78 -10.19 13.22 -21.82
N GLU A 79 -11.25 12.42 -21.90
CA GLU A 79 -11.17 11.01 -22.32
C GLU A 79 -11.37 10.85 -23.83
N GLU A 80 -12.12 11.75 -24.46
CA GLU A 80 -12.41 11.72 -25.90
C GLU A 80 -12.40 13.14 -26.51
N PRO A 81 -11.34 13.53 -27.27
CA PRO A 81 -10.07 12.84 -27.43
C PRO A 81 -9.27 12.84 -26.12
N VAL A 82 -8.46 11.80 -25.91
CA VAL A 82 -7.61 11.72 -24.71
C VAL A 82 -6.64 12.88 -24.67
N ALA A 83 -6.68 13.64 -23.58
CA ALA A 83 -5.80 14.78 -23.37
C ALA A 83 -5.34 14.90 -21.91
N TYR A 84 -4.08 15.22 -21.73
CA TYR A 84 -3.41 15.41 -20.44
C TYR A 84 -2.73 16.77 -20.40
N VAL A 85 -2.58 17.30 -19.18
CA VAL A 85 -1.66 18.40 -18.89
C VAL A 85 -0.60 17.95 -17.89
N ASP A 86 0.60 18.50 -18.01
CA ASP A 86 1.68 18.20 -17.07
C ASP A 86 1.50 18.97 -15.76
N ILE A 87 1.71 18.26 -14.67
CA ILE A 87 1.87 18.83 -13.33
C ILE A 87 3.37 18.92 -13.07
N ASN A 88 3.89 20.15 -12.92
CA ASN A 88 5.30 20.41 -12.69
C ASN A 88 5.48 21.02 -11.30
N ASP A 89 5.96 20.23 -10.33
CA ASP A 89 6.30 20.68 -8.98
C ASP A 89 5.17 21.49 -8.29
N PHE A 90 3.91 21.07 -8.48
CA PHE A 90 2.76 21.70 -7.84
C PHE A 90 2.92 21.57 -6.32
N LEU A 91 3.03 22.72 -5.62
CA LEU A 91 3.31 22.76 -4.20
C LEU A 91 2.03 22.76 -3.36
N ILE A 92 1.85 21.74 -2.54
CA ILE A 92 0.87 21.71 -1.47
C ILE A 92 1.61 22.08 -0.18
N ASN A 93 1.34 23.28 0.35
CA ASN A 93 1.94 23.75 1.59
C ASN A 93 0.90 23.72 2.73
N ARG A 94 1.26 23.10 3.85
CA ARG A 94 0.42 23.00 5.06
C ARG A 94 1.21 23.39 6.31
N GLU A 95 2.21 24.23 6.13
CA GLU A 95 3.06 24.78 7.21
C GLU A 95 2.89 26.28 7.32
N ASN A 96 3.09 26.79 8.54
CA ASN A 96 3.24 28.22 8.83
C ASN A 96 2.02 29.09 8.49
N PHE A 97 0.82 28.63 8.87
CA PHE A 97 -0.37 29.45 8.83
C PHE A 97 -0.61 30.05 10.23
N ASP A 98 -0.87 31.36 10.28
CA ASP A 98 -1.10 32.07 11.53
C ASP A 98 -2.50 31.78 12.10
N ASP A 99 -3.47 31.51 11.22
CA ASP A 99 -4.85 31.26 11.58
C ASP A 99 -5.59 30.38 10.54
N ILE A 100 -6.81 29.95 10.90
CA ILE A 100 -7.67 29.15 10.02
C ILE A 100 -8.09 29.90 8.75
N PRO A 101 -8.46 31.21 8.79
CA PRO A 101 -8.78 31.96 7.58
C PRO A 101 -7.66 31.98 6.56
N SER A 102 -6.40 32.23 6.94
CA SER A 102 -5.26 32.25 6.04
C SER A 102 -5.01 30.85 5.41
N PHE A 103 -5.18 29.78 6.18
CA PHE A 103 -5.12 28.42 5.68
C PHE A 103 -6.22 28.13 4.62
N ILE A 104 -7.46 28.56 4.88
CA ILE A 104 -8.59 28.39 3.94
C ILE A 104 -8.34 29.19 2.64
N GLU A 105 -7.80 30.40 2.76
CA GLU A 105 -7.49 31.23 1.60
C GLU A 105 -6.39 30.59 0.74
N ASP A 106 -5.34 30.07 1.37
CA ASP A 106 -4.27 29.34 0.65
C ASP A 106 -4.84 28.12 -0.08
N MET A 107 -5.68 27.31 0.57
CA MET A 107 -6.36 26.19 -0.09
C MET A 107 -7.16 26.61 -1.31
N LYS A 108 -7.93 27.71 -1.21
CA LYS A 108 -8.71 28.25 -2.35
C LYS A 108 -7.77 28.67 -3.50
N ASN A 109 -6.66 29.33 -3.17
CA ASN A 109 -5.67 29.74 -4.15
C ASN A 109 -5.04 28.54 -4.85
N GLN A 110 -4.72 27.48 -4.12
CA GLN A 110 -4.20 26.25 -4.71
C GLN A 110 -5.22 25.56 -5.62
N ILE A 111 -6.51 25.58 -5.29
CA ILE A 111 -7.56 25.08 -6.20
C ILE A 111 -7.64 25.90 -7.48
N LEU A 112 -7.54 27.23 -7.39
CA LEU A 112 -7.48 28.10 -8.57
C LEU A 112 -6.23 27.82 -9.41
N GLU A 113 -5.11 27.44 -8.80
CA GLU A 113 -3.92 27.00 -9.54
C GLU A 113 -4.16 25.68 -10.27
N VAL A 114 -4.90 24.72 -9.67
CA VAL A 114 -5.31 23.49 -10.35
C VAL A 114 -6.22 23.81 -11.54
N GLU A 115 -7.15 24.75 -11.41
CA GLU A 115 -8.00 25.19 -12.52
C GLU A 115 -7.17 25.78 -13.67
N LYS A 116 -6.14 26.59 -13.36
CA LYS A 116 -5.23 27.13 -14.37
C LYS A 116 -4.41 26.06 -15.10
N LEU A 117 -4.15 24.92 -14.47
CA LEU A 117 -3.49 23.80 -15.16
C LEU A 117 -4.33 23.29 -16.33
N MET A 118 -5.67 23.40 -16.27
CA MET A 118 -6.55 22.95 -17.35
C MET A 118 -6.37 23.78 -18.64
N ASP A 119 -5.88 25.02 -18.52
CA ASP A 119 -5.59 25.90 -19.64
C ASP A 119 -4.16 25.71 -20.19
N ALA A 120 -3.36 24.83 -19.61
CA ALA A 120 -2.00 24.57 -20.05
C ALA A 120 -1.96 23.77 -21.36
N GLU A 121 -0.76 23.68 -21.95
CA GLU A 121 -0.54 22.90 -23.17
C GLU A 121 -0.93 21.44 -22.99
N GLN A 122 -1.88 20.98 -23.81
CA GLN A 122 -2.40 19.62 -23.74
C GLN A 122 -1.48 18.65 -24.50
N LYS A 123 -1.36 17.43 -23.96
CA LYS A 123 -0.59 16.32 -24.52
C LYS A 123 -1.48 15.10 -24.71
N GLN A 124 -1.15 14.27 -25.67
CA GLN A 124 -1.88 13.01 -25.93
C GLN A 124 -1.46 11.87 -25.02
N CYS A 125 -0.29 11.97 -24.36
CA CYS A 125 0.25 10.96 -23.48
C CYS A 125 0.54 11.54 -22.10
N ALA A 126 0.19 10.81 -21.06
CA ALA A 126 0.58 11.11 -19.70
C ALA A 126 2.09 10.87 -19.48
N ARG A 127 2.64 11.48 -18.44
CA ARG A 127 3.95 11.10 -17.92
C ARG A 127 3.90 9.68 -17.37
N GLU A 128 4.99 8.97 -17.48
CA GLU A 128 5.12 7.61 -17.00
C GLU A 128 5.01 7.52 -15.48
N TRP A 129 5.54 8.51 -14.77
CA TRP A 129 5.60 8.55 -13.31
C TRP A 129 4.81 9.70 -12.71
N THR A 130 4.06 9.38 -11.66
CA THR A 130 3.53 10.35 -10.69
C THR A 130 4.42 10.34 -9.48
N GLU A 131 4.85 11.53 -9.01
CA GLU A 131 5.81 11.71 -7.92
C GLU A 131 5.24 12.62 -6.84
N LEU A 132 5.36 12.20 -5.59
CA LEU A 132 5.08 12.99 -4.39
C LEU A 132 6.40 13.17 -3.65
N SER A 133 6.91 14.39 -3.60
CA SER A 133 8.20 14.73 -2.99
C SER A 133 8.01 15.53 -1.71
N TYR A 134 8.64 15.09 -0.64
CA TYR A 134 8.58 15.64 0.71
C TYR A 134 9.94 16.20 1.09
N GLU A 135 10.00 17.48 1.49
CA GLU A 135 11.23 18.11 1.98
C GLU A 135 11.51 17.62 3.40
N LEU A 136 12.75 17.19 3.67
CA LEU A 136 13.17 16.66 4.95
C LEU A 136 14.14 17.58 5.67
N ASN A 137 14.04 17.61 7.00
CA ASN A 137 15.09 18.04 7.91
C ASN A 137 15.74 16.79 8.56
N ASP A 138 16.72 17.00 9.45
CA ASP A 138 17.46 15.91 10.09
C ASP A 138 16.56 14.95 10.88
N GLU A 139 15.59 15.49 11.64
CA GLU A 139 14.63 14.69 12.42
C GLU A 139 13.71 13.86 11.52
N ARG A 140 13.14 14.49 10.50
CA ARG A 140 12.22 13.83 9.53
C ARG A 140 12.95 12.79 8.68
N ARG A 141 14.24 12.99 8.42
CA ARG A 141 15.06 11.99 7.71
C ARG A 141 15.20 10.69 8.51
N VAL A 142 15.35 10.74 9.82
CA VAL A 142 15.36 9.54 10.67
C VAL A 142 14.01 8.81 10.59
N ILE A 143 12.91 9.56 10.60
CA ILE A 143 11.57 8.96 10.42
C ILE A 143 11.46 8.26 9.06
N ALA A 144 11.96 8.90 8.00
CA ALA A 144 11.94 8.33 6.64
C ALA A 144 12.83 7.08 6.53
N GLN A 145 14.00 7.06 7.18
CA GLN A 145 14.87 5.88 7.23
C GLN A 145 14.19 4.70 7.92
N ASN A 146 13.51 4.93 9.05
CA ASN A 146 12.75 3.90 9.75
C ASN A 146 11.58 3.38 8.89
N ALA A 147 10.87 4.27 8.19
CA ALA A 147 9.79 3.88 7.28
C ALA A 147 10.30 3.02 6.11
N ILE A 148 11.50 3.30 5.59
CA ILE A 148 12.15 2.48 4.57
C ILE A 148 12.48 1.09 5.11
N ASP A 149 13.03 0.99 6.32
CA ASP A 149 13.39 -0.31 6.91
C ASP A 149 12.14 -1.19 7.11
N GLU A 150 11.04 -0.59 7.58
CA GLU A 150 9.75 -1.27 7.67
C GLU A 150 9.18 -1.65 6.28
N ALA A 151 9.28 -0.75 5.30
CA ALA A 151 8.84 -1.03 3.93
C ALA A 151 9.62 -2.21 3.32
N ILE A 152 10.93 -2.28 3.49
CA ILE A 152 11.77 -3.39 3.02
C ILE A 152 11.32 -4.72 3.63
N LYS A 153 11.02 -4.74 4.94
CA LYS A 153 10.57 -5.91 5.67
C LYS A 153 9.21 -6.41 5.20
N LEU A 154 8.28 -5.48 4.95
CA LEU A 154 6.88 -5.80 4.65
C LEU A 154 6.58 -5.99 3.16
N MET A 155 7.46 -5.51 2.27
CA MET A 155 7.22 -5.49 0.82
C MET A 155 6.93 -6.88 0.21
N PRO A 156 7.60 -7.98 0.61
CA PRO A 156 7.26 -9.30 0.08
C PRO A 156 5.80 -9.70 0.34
N TYR A 157 5.27 -9.38 1.51
CA TYR A 157 3.87 -9.66 1.87
C TYR A 157 2.90 -8.73 1.14
N VAL A 158 3.24 -7.43 1.05
CA VAL A 158 2.45 -6.45 0.29
C VAL A 158 2.31 -6.88 -1.17
N LEU A 159 3.40 -7.30 -1.81
CA LEU A 159 3.36 -7.79 -3.19
C LEU A 159 2.58 -9.10 -3.32
N THR A 160 2.60 -9.97 -2.30
CA THR A 160 1.82 -11.22 -2.33
C THR A 160 0.32 -10.95 -2.23
N PHE A 161 -0.09 -9.98 -1.40
CA PHE A 161 -1.49 -9.67 -1.19
C PHE A 161 -2.09 -8.71 -2.21
N ASN A 162 -1.27 -7.88 -2.87
CA ASN A 162 -1.76 -6.85 -3.77
C ASN A 162 -1.38 -7.16 -5.22
N ASP A 163 -2.34 -7.69 -5.99
CA ASP A 163 -2.12 -8.06 -7.37
C ASP A 163 -1.94 -6.85 -8.30
N ASN A 164 -2.38 -5.66 -7.89
CA ASN A 164 -2.23 -4.42 -8.66
C ASN A 164 -0.80 -3.84 -8.64
N ILE A 165 0.08 -4.30 -7.73
CA ILE A 165 1.47 -3.85 -7.65
C ILE A 165 2.37 -4.96 -8.16
N GLY A 166 3.13 -4.71 -9.23
CA GLY A 166 4.06 -5.68 -9.84
C GLY A 166 5.44 -5.66 -9.23
N SER A 167 5.95 -4.48 -8.92
CA SER A 167 7.29 -4.30 -8.38
C SER A 167 7.41 -3.06 -7.50
N CYS A 168 8.45 -3.05 -6.66
CA CYS A 168 8.83 -1.90 -5.86
C CYS A 168 10.35 -1.75 -5.86
N THR A 169 10.85 -0.53 -6.07
CA THR A 169 12.28 -0.20 -5.95
C THR A 169 12.46 0.83 -4.84
N ILE A 170 13.36 0.56 -3.91
CA ILE A 170 13.71 1.43 -2.79
C ILE A 170 15.17 1.86 -2.94
N ILE A 171 15.40 3.16 -3.07
CA ILE A 171 16.71 3.79 -3.22
C ILE A 171 16.96 4.67 -2.00
N ASP A 172 17.84 4.24 -1.12
CA ASP A 172 18.28 5.02 0.05
C ASP A 172 19.69 5.55 -0.19
N ASN A 173 19.78 6.76 -0.71
CA ASN A 173 21.06 7.41 -0.98
C ASN A 173 21.78 7.83 0.32
N THR A 174 21.09 7.88 1.45
CA THR A 174 21.72 8.23 2.74
C THR A 174 22.57 7.08 3.31
N ARG A 175 22.29 5.85 2.88
CA ARG A 175 22.96 4.61 3.32
C ARG A 175 23.54 3.82 2.15
N ASP A 176 23.62 4.40 0.95
CA ASP A 176 24.09 3.76 -0.30
C ASP A 176 23.41 2.40 -0.56
N ARG A 177 22.10 2.36 -0.42
CA ARG A 177 21.31 1.14 -0.52
C ARG A 177 20.26 1.23 -1.63
N ASN A 178 20.26 0.25 -2.52
CA ASN A 178 19.27 0.14 -3.57
C ASN A 178 18.73 -1.30 -3.60
N ILE A 179 17.43 -1.45 -3.36
CA ILE A 179 16.75 -2.75 -3.28
C ILE A 179 15.54 -2.72 -4.19
N SER A 180 15.39 -3.76 -5.00
CA SER A 180 14.19 -3.99 -5.80
C SER A 180 13.49 -5.28 -5.42
N PHE A 181 12.18 -5.26 -5.50
CA PHE A 181 11.27 -6.37 -5.27
C PHE A 181 10.42 -6.54 -6.52
N ALA A 182 10.39 -7.74 -7.08
CA ALA A 182 9.57 -8.05 -8.25
C ALA A 182 8.87 -9.38 -8.08
N LYS A 183 7.61 -9.46 -8.51
CA LYS A 183 6.87 -10.71 -8.56
C LYS A 183 7.46 -11.61 -9.64
N SER A 184 7.49 -12.90 -9.35
CA SER A 184 7.84 -13.94 -10.32
C SER A 184 6.87 -15.09 -10.15
N ASP A 185 6.36 -15.60 -11.26
CA ASP A 185 5.51 -16.78 -11.22
C ASP A 185 6.35 -18.00 -10.82
N LYS A 186 5.76 -18.79 -9.92
CA LYS A 186 6.35 -20.04 -9.48
C LYS A 186 5.24 -21.07 -9.29
N GLU A 187 5.44 -22.26 -9.82
CA GLU A 187 4.60 -23.40 -9.44
C GLU A 187 4.82 -23.74 -7.96
N CYS A 188 3.74 -23.93 -7.23
CA CYS A 188 3.81 -24.33 -5.83
C CYS A 188 4.21 -25.82 -5.74
N SER A 189 5.18 -26.10 -4.87
CA SER A 189 5.62 -27.47 -4.59
C SER A 189 4.94 -28.08 -3.36
N ILE A 190 4.14 -27.31 -2.62
CA ILE A 190 3.47 -27.75 -1.39
C ILE A 190 2.00 -28.01 -1.72
N GLU A 191 1.53 -29.25 -1.47
CA GLU A 191 0.16 -29.65 -1.75
C GLU A 191 -0.88 -28.79 -1.00
N GLY A 192 -1.91 -28.35 -1.72
CA GLY A 192 -3.00 -27.53 -1.18
C GLY A 192 -2.67 -26.07 -0.96
N LEU A 193 -1.46 -25.59 -1.30
CA LEU A 193 -1.06 -24.20 -1.22
C LEU A 193 -0.80 -23.59 -2.60
N LEU A 194 -1.02 -22.29 -2.68
CA LEU A 194 -0.49 -21.43 -3.74
C LEU A 194 0.83 -20.79 -3.31
N CYS A 195 1.63 -20.36 -4.28
CA CYS A 195 2.91 -19.73 -4.00
C CYS A 195 3.11 -18.49 -4.88
N LYS A 196 3.54 -17.40 -4.25
CA LYS A 196 4.05 -16.21 -4.94
C LYS A 196 5.52 -16.05 -4.60
N ARG A 197 6.38 -16.09 -5.60
CA ARG A 197 7.80 -15.81 -5.45
C ARG A 197 8.08 -14.34 -5.63
N ILE A 198 8.79 -13.74 -4.69
CA ILE A 198 9.30 -12.37 -4.78
C ILE A 198 10.81 -12.43 -4.96
N ILE A 199 11.30 -11.90 -6.06
CA ILE A 199 12.75 -11.75 -6.30
C ILE A 199 13.19 -10.45 -5.65
N ILE A 200 14.20 -10.54 -4.79
CA ILE A 200 14.78 -9.41 -4.06
C ILE A 200 16.21 -9.23 -4.58
N THR A 201 16.45 -8.08 -5.20
CA THR A 201 17.79 -7.72 -5.71
C THR A 201 18.28 -6.49 -4.94
N GLU A 202 19.42 -6.60 -4.29
CA GLU A 202 20.09 -5.49 -3.59
C GLU A 202 21.45 -5.25 -4.22
N THR A 203 21.80 -4.00 -4.50
CA THR A 203 23.08 -3.65 -5.13
C THR A 203 24.27 -4.23 -4.36
N GLY A 204 25.17 -4.88 -5.07
CA GLY A 204 26.37 -5.51 -4.47
C GLY A 204 26.10 -6.84 -3.76
N LYS A 205 24.88 -7.38 -3.84
CA LYS A 205 24.53 -8.69 -3.28
C LYS A 205 23.94 -9.60 -4.35
N GLU A 206 24.08 -10.91 -4.15
CA GLU A 206 23.41 -11.90 -4.99
C GLU A 206 21.87 -11.78 -4.81
N PRO A 207 21.09 -11.90 -5.91
CA PRO A 207 19.64 -11.92 -5.84
C PRO A 207 19.14 -13.03 -4.92
N LYS A 208 18.12 -12.72 -4.13
CA LYS A 208 17.45 -13.67 -3.23
C LYS A 208 16.01 -13.86 -3.68
N SER A 209 15.46 -15.03 -3.41
CA SER A 209 14.03 -15.27 -3.56
C SER A 209 13.36 -15.42 -2.20
N PHE A 210 12.17 -14.89 -2.09
CA PHE A 210 11.28 -15.06 -0.96
C PHE A 210 9.98 -15.70 -1.47
N ASP A 211 9.72 -16.92 -1.04
CA ASP A 211 8.53 -17.66 -1.44
C ASP A 211 7.44 -17.49 -0.38
N CYS A 212 6.33 -16.87 -0.76
CA CYS A 212 5.15 -16.77 0.09
C CYS A 212 4.17 -17.89 -0.28
N TYR A 213 3.96 -18.82 0.64
CA TYR A 213 2.96 -19.87 0.52
C TYR A 213 1.65 -19.42 1.17
N TYR A 214 0.54 -19.57 0.47
CA TYR A 214 -0.75 -19.10 0.97
C TYR A 214 -1.92 -20.00 0.57
N LEU A 215 -2.94 -19.97 1.42
CA LEU A 215 -4.28 -20.45 1.12
C LEU A 215 -5.09 -19.28 0.55
N GLU A 216 -5.88 -19.55 -0.47
CA GLU A 216 -6.84 -18.60 -1.02
C GLU A 216 -8.25 -19.11 -0.77
N LEU A 217 -9.15 -18.23 -0.35
CA LEU A 217 -10.55 -18.54 -0.20
C LEU A 217 -11.25 -18.53 -1.57
N HIS A 218 -12.43 -19.11 -1.63
CA HIS A 218 -13.23 -19.21 -2.87
C HIS A 218 -13.63 -17.85 -3.46
N ASP A 219 -13.55 -16.77 -2.69
CA ASP A 219 -13.83 -15.43 -3.17
C ASP A 219 -12.70 -14.84 -4.03
N GLY A 220 -11.50 -15.47 -4.04
CA GLY A 220 -10.31 -14.96 -4.71
C GLY A 220 -9.71 -13.68 -4.10
N GLU A 221 -10.33 -13.13 -3.04
CA GLU A 221 -9.99 -11.86 -2.43
C GLU A 221 -9.38 -12.00 -1.03
N SER A 222 -9.56 -13.18 -0.43
CA SER A 222 -9.08 -13.47 0.92
C SER A 222 -7.97 -14.50 0.88
N ARG A 223 -6.83 -14.19 1.51
CA ARG A 223 -5.62 -15.02 1.52
C ARG A 223 -5.05 -15.16 2.91
N ILE A 224 -4.47 -16.32 3.20
CA ILE A 224 -3.77 -16.61 4.45
C ILE A 224 -2.36 -17.04 4.12
N ILE A 225 -1.35 -16.21 4.46
CA ILE A 225 0.06 -16.63 4.30
C ILE A 225 0.47 -17.51 5.46
N LEU A 226 1.04 -18.66 5.11
CA LEU A 226 1.69 -19.59 6.02
C LEU A 226 3.19 -19.32 6.02
N PRO A 227 3.84 -19.20 7.20
CA PRO A 227 5.27 -18.90 7.31
C PRO A 227 6.13 -20.14 7.04
N LEU A 228 6.01 -20.72 5.85
CA LEU A 228 6.74 -21.91 5.43
C LEU A 228 7.99 -21.54 4.64
N LYS A 229 9.10 -22.17 4.96
CA LYS A 229 10.31 -22.17 4.13
C LYS A 229 10.33 -23.37 3.18
N SER A 230 9.75 -24.48 3.61
CA SER A 230 9.64 -25.75 2.88
C SER A 230 8.39 -26.50 3.36
N GLU A 231 8.16 -27.69 2.85
CA GLU A 231 7.06 -28.57 3.26
C GLU A 231 7.04 -28.88 4.76
N THR A 232 8.18 -28.82 5.44
CA THR A 232 8.29 -29.20 6.84
C THR A 232 8.88 -28.13 7.75
N GLU A 233 9.38 -27.01 7.18
CA GLU A 233 10.09 -25.99 7.94
C GLU A 233 9.29 -24.67 7.96
N VAL A 234 9.03 -24.18 9.18
CA VAL A 234 8.35 -22.90 9.42
C VAL A 234 9.34 -21.87 9.99
N TYR A 235 9.02 -20.57 9.80
CA TYR A 235 9.74 -19.45 10.40
C TYR A 235 8.80 -18.58 11.26
N SER A 236 9.39 -17.76 12.12
CA SER A 236 8.62 -16.79 12.91
C SER A 236 8.36 -15.54 12.07
N LEU A 237 7.16 -14.99 12.23
CA LEU A 237 6.75 -13.69 11.65
C LEU A 237 7.01 -12.55 12.65
N ASP A 238 8.20 -12.54 13.28
CA ASP A 238 8.55 -11.53 14.28
C ASP A 238 8.32 -10.12 13.73
N ASP A 239 7.61 -9.29 14.50
CA ASP A 239 7.26 -7.89 14.19
C ASP A 239 6.56 -7.67 12.83
N VAL A 240 5.93 -8.68 12.26
CA VAL A 240 5.08 -8.54 11.08
C VAL A 240 3.63 -8.40 11.52
N PRO A 241 2.89 -7.35 11.12
CA PRO A 241 1.45 -7.26 11.39
C PRO A 241 0.70 -8.48 10.87
N ARG A 242 -0.26 -8.99 11.64
CA ARG A 242 -1.00 -10.21 11.28
C ARG A 242 -2.19 -9.98 10.37
N LEU A 243 -2.64 -8.72 10.24
CA LEU A 243 -3.79 -8.35 9.43
C LEU A 243 -3.39 -7.41 8.30
N PHE A 244 -3.94 -7.64 7.12
CA PHE A 244 -3.74 -6.83 5.92
C PHE A 244 -5.08 -6.53 5.26
N VAL A 245 -5.21 -5.29 4.79
CA VAL A 245 -6.25 -4.85 3.86
C VAL A 245 -5.52 -4.10 2.75
N HIS A 246 -5.09 -4.79 1.69
CA HIS A 246 -4.10 -4.38 0.69
C HIS A 246 -2.71 -4.05 1.28
N PHE A 247 -2.65 -3.35 2.41
CA PHE A 247 -1.46 -2.98 3.17
C PHE A 247 -1.58 -3.46 4.61
N PRO A 248 -0.47 -3.57 5.34
CA PRO A 248 -0.50 -3.99 6.73
C PRO A 248 -1.30 -3.02 7.60
N LEU A 249 -2.07 -3.58 8.54
CA LEU A 249 -2.66 -2.83 9.64
C LEU A 249 -1.64 -2.80 10.78
N ILE A 250 -1.13 -1.61 11.11
CA ILE A 250 -0.03 -1.45 12.08
C ILE A 250 -0.60 -1.34 13.50
N GLY A 251 -0.76 -2.44 14.17
CA GLY A 251 -1.30 -2.52 15.54
C GLY A 251 -1.33 -3.94 16.06
N PRO A 252 -1.95 -4.90 15.36
CA PRO A 252 -2.06 -6.26 15.84
C PRO A 252 -0.79 -7.07 15.57
N ASN A 253 0.34 -6.70 16.19
CA ASN A 253 1.54 -7.53 16.17
C ASN A 253 1.36 -8.81 16.97
N TYR A 254 0.31 -8.88 17.83
CA TYR A 254 0.01 -10.00 18.71
C TYR A 254 -1.40 -10.55 18.46
N PHE A 255 -1.56 -11.25 17.36
CA PHE A 255 -2.84 -11.91 17.06
C PHE A 255 -2.91 -13.35 17.66
N GLY A 256 -1.91 -13.75 18.42
CA GLY A 256 -1.82 -15.07 19.04
C GLY A 256 -1.55 -16.23 18.08
N VAL A 257 -1.27 -15.92 16.80
CA VAL A 257 -0.99 -16.93 15.76
C VAL A 257 0.12 -16.45 14.84
N ASN A 258 0.87 -17.37 14.27
CA ASN A 258 1.96 -17.09 13.36
C ASN A 258 1.54 -17.23 11.87
N PHE A 259 0.40 -16.61 11.53
CA PHE A 259 -0.16 -16.54 10.16
C PHE A 259 -0.47 -15.09 9.81
N LEU A 260 -0.49 -14.75 8.50
CA LEU A 260 -0.95 -13.45 8.04
C LEU A 260 -2.30 -13.63 7.36
N PHE A 261 -3.25 -12.79 7.73
CA PHE A 261 -4.60 -12.77 7.17
C PHE A 261 -4.79 -11.53 6.31
N HIS A 262 -5.29 -11.72 5.11
CA HIS A 262 -5.62 -10.65 4.18
C HIS A 262 -7.01 -10.85 3.62
N SER A 263 -7.80 -9.77 3.58
CA SER A 263 -9.02 -9.71 2.79
C SER A 263 -9.32 -8.28 2.37
N HIS A 264 -9.67 -8.09 1.10
CA HIS A 264 -10.21 -6.82 0.61
C HIS A 264 -11.57 -6.50 1.22
N ARG A 265 -12.27 -7.51 1.71
CA ARG A 265 -13.59 -7.41 2.33
C ARG A 265 -13.54 -6.93 3.78
N PHE A 266 -12.37 -6.90 4.42
CA PHE A 266 -12.24 -6.35 5.76
C PHE A 266 -12.53 -4.86 5.77
N THR A 267 -13.31 -4.43 6.75
CA THR A 267 -13.50 -3.02 7.07
C THR A 267 -12.52 -2.65 8.19
N PRO A 268 -11.45 -1.90 7.90
CA PRO A 268 -10.50 -1.46 8.91
C PRO A 268 -11.08 -0.33 9.77
N GLU A 269 -10.49 -0.09 10.93
CA GLU A 269 -10.71 1.12 11.72
C GLU A 269 -10.13 2.34 10.99
N GLU A 270 -10.57 3.54 11.35
CA GLU A 270 -10.10 4.79 10.74
C GLU A 270 -8.58 4.99 10.95
N SER A 271 -8.08 4.60 12.13
CA SER A 271 -6.64 4.61 12.47
C SER A 271 -5.82 3.64 11.62
N ARG A 272 -6.45 2.67 10.96
CA ARG A 272 -5.82 1.58 10.21
C ARG A 272 -4.81 0.76 11.00
N ASP A 273 -5.03 0.65 12.27
CA ASP A 273 -4.26 -0.22 13.15
C ASP A 273 -4.96 -1.56 13.43
N ASN A 274 -6.26 -1.67 13.13
CA ASN A 274 -7.03 -2.90 13.28
C ASN A 274 -8.22 -2.95 12.31
N ILE A 275 -8.96 -4.07 12.31
CA ILE A 275 -10.30 -4.19 11.72
C ILE A 275 -11.36 -3.84 12.76
N ILE A 276 -12.51 -3.32 12.32
CA ILE A 276 -13.62 -3.01 13.22
C ILE A 276 -14.12 -4.29 13.89
N VAL A 277 -14.05 -4.33 15.21
CA VAL A 277 -14.55 -5.43 16.05
C VAL A 277 -15.59 -4.96 17.06
N THR A 278 -15.68 -3.65 17.32
CA THR A 278 -16.62 -3.03 18.25
C THR A 278 -18.01 -2.87 17.63
N ARG A 279 -19.04 -2.76 18.48
CA ARG A 279 -20.46 -2.69 18.09
C ARG A 279 -21.14 -1.44 18.66
N ASP A 280 -20.48 -0.31 18.61
CA ASP A 280 -20.90 0.91 19.31
C ASP A 280 -22.10 1.60 18.64
N ASN A 281 -22.31 1.36 17.35
CA ASN A 281 -23.44 1.88 16.57
C ASN A 281 -23.83 0.91 15.45
N ASP A 282 -24.91 1.19 14.73
CA ASP A 282 -25.41 0.29 13.67
C ASP A 282 -24.40 0.04 12.55
N ALA A 283 -23.63 1.07 12.16
CA ALA A 283 -22.63 0.95 11.12
C ALA A 283 -21.46 0.08 11.58
N THR A 284 -20.90 0.33 12.76
CA THR A 284 -19.82 -0.48 13.35
C THR A 284 -20.29 -1.91 13.65
N HIS A 285 -21.55 -2.09 14.07
CA HIS A 285 -22.13 -3.42 14.28
C HIS A 285 -22.18 -4.23 12.97
N LYS A 286 -22.59 -3.63 11.85
CA LYS A 286 -22.61 -4.29 10.55
C LYS A 286 -21.19 -4.66 10.10
N ALA A 287 -20.25 -3.71 10.19
CA ALA A 287 -18.85 -3.92 9.84
C ALA A 287 -18.19 -5.00 10.69
N ALA A 288 -18.36 -4.95 12.03
CA ALA A 288 -17.82 -5.94 12.94
C ALA A 288 -18.39 -7.34 12.68
N SER A 289 -19.68 -7.43 12.35
CA SER A 289 -20.31 -8.72 12.00
C SER A 289 -19.78 -9.28 10.70
N ALA A 290 -19.55 -8.43 9.69
CA ALA A 290 -18.93 -8.81 8.42
C ALA A 290 -17.48 -9.25 8.61
N ASN A 291 -16.66 -8.48 9.32
CA ASN A 291 -15.28 -8.82 9.64
C ASN A 291 -15.17 -10.16 10.39
N LYS A 292 -16.05 -10.38 11.38
CA LYS A 292 -16.11 -11.66 12.11
C LYS A 292 -16.41 -12.82 11.17
N LYS A 293 -17.38 -12.68 10.28
CA LYS A 293 -17.74 -13.72 9.32
C LYS A 293 -16.56 -14.09 8.42
N ILE A 294 -15.83 -13.09 7.90
CA ILE A 294 -14.64 -13.31 7.08
C ILE A 294 -13.57 -14.06 7.90
N MET A 295 -13.30 -13.63 9.13
CA MET A 295 -12.33 -14.31 10.00
C MET A 295 -12.74 -15.75 10.31
N ASP A 296 -14.02 -16.03 10.55
CA ASP A 296 -14.53 -17.39 10.78
C ASP A 296 -14.34 -18.25 9.51
N GLU A 297 -14.62 -17.71 8.31
CA GLU A 297 -14.37 -18.39 7.03
C GLU A 297 -12.88 -18.71 6.85
N MET A 298 -11.99 -17.72 7.05
CA MET A 298 -10.55 -17.90 6.95
C MET A 298 -10.02 -18.93 7.96
N THR A 299 -10.45 -18.85 9.20
CA THR A 299 -10.04 -19.76 10.25
C THR A 299 -10.47 -21.20 9.95
N ASN A 300 -11.67 -21.41 9.40
CA ASN A 300 -12.14 -22.72 9.00
C ASN A 300 -11.31 -23.32 7.86
N VAL A 301 -10.91 -22.53 6.87
CA VAL A 301 -10.05 -22.98 5.77
C VAL A 301 -8.67 -23.35 6.30
N LEU A 302 -8.08 -22.47 7.13
CA LEU A 302 -6.79 -22.70 7.77
C LEU A 302 -6.81 -23.96 8.62
N TRP A 303 -7.84 -24.14 9.46
CA TRP A 303 -7.97 -25.30 10.34
C TRP A 303 -7.99 -26.60 9.56
N LYS A 304 -8.79 -26.68 8.49
CA LYS A 304 -8.85 -27.89 7.64
C LYS A 304 -7.47 -28.24 7.04
N TYR A 305 -6.71 -27.24 6.64
CA TYR A 305 -5.35 -27.45 6.13
C TYR A 305 -4.42 -27.93 7.26
N LEU A 306 -4.46 -27.29 8.43
CA LEU A 306 -3.63 -27.65 9.58
C LEU A 306 -3.87 -29.07 10.08
N GLU A 307 -5.12 -29.52 10.15
CA GLU A 307 -5.46 -30.90 10.55
C GLU A 307 -4.73 -31.95 9.72
N GLN A 308 -4.47 -31.68 8.45
CA GLN A 308 -3.81 -32.59 7.54
C GLN A 308 -2.28 -32.51 7.58
N HIS A 309 -1.72 -31.34 7.83
CA HIS A 309 -0.31 -31.07 7.59
C HIS A 309 0.52 -30.71 8.83
N ILE A 310 -0.09 -30.20 9.91
CA ILE A 310 0.66 -29.65 11.06
C ILE A 310 1.58 -30.68 11.74
N CYS A 311 1.18 -31.95 11.76
CA CYS A 311 1.95 -33.01 12.39
C CYS A 311 3.25 -33.33 11.64
N THR A 312 3.37 -32.91 10.37
CA THR A 312 4.55 -33.13 9.54
C THR A 312 5.57 -32.00 9.64
N TRP A 313 5.18 -30.85 10.25
CA TRP A 313 6.02 -29.66 10.30
C TRP A 313 7.00 -29.67 11.47
N ASN A 314 8.24 -29.35 11.16
CA ASN A 314 9.26 -29.04 12.15
C ASN A 314 8.96 -27.65 12.75
N ASN A 315 9.27 -27.45 14.04
CA ASN A 315 9.04 -26.17 14.72
C ASN A 315 7.55 -25.76 14.82
N THR A 316 6.64 -26.70 14.94
CA THR A 316 5.20 -26.44 15.11
C THR A 316 4.89 -25.48 16.27
N ILE A 317 5.73 -25.45 17.33
CA ILE A 317 5.61 -24.50 18.45
C ILE A 317 5.70 -23.03 17.97
N LYS A 318 6.49 -22.74 16.94
CA LYS A 318 6.61 -21.40 16.37
C LYS A 318 5.36 -20.93 15.61
N MET A 319 4.44 -21.84 15.30
CA MET A 319 3.18 -21.52 14.65
C MET A 319 2.10 -21.08 15.65
N ALA A 320 2.23 -21.52 16.89
CA ALA A 320 1.25 -21.26 17.96
C ALA A 320 1.64 -20.06 18.84
N ALA A 321 2.81 -19.53 18.69
CA ALA A 321 3.32 -18.37 19.40
C ALA A 321 3.30 -17.12 18.52
#